data_ac3cfb6dab282ad27667957e6650d87c
#
_entry.id   ac3cfb6dab282ad27667957e6650d87c
#
_cell.length_a   1.000
_cell.length_b   1.000
_cell.length_c   1.000
_cell.angle_alpha   90.00
_cell.angle_beta   90.00
_cell.angle_gamma   90.00
#
_symmetry.space_group_name_H-M   'P 1'
#
loop_
_entity.id
_entity.type
_entity.pdbx_description
1 polymer ?
#
loop_
_entity_poly.entity_id
_entity_poly.type
_entity_poly.pdbx_seq_one_letter_code
_entity_poly.pdbx_strand_id
1 'polypeptide(L)'
;MHDLKISVIKRALKKRISSYLLTDINSPLNIDKINALHYNSNGRIKMPENFSVTENPKESYETLQKIISSLLLEKYSTLILDYNDCHNVELGTQVLQDIILKDYIEFRKWLDKKERELIPHFTKSFRAEHIYDESVSKMLFSVGSPVNLNIRELSYADVEKSRLRINDETSYTKLKRTREEETELEITQLCEYVVNSLSKVDRMLSDEDIESLYDVIGEALVNADDHSTTKYRFSIGYFEKKKIVDNEIGVFKLAILNLGRTIYQKFHDPDCPNQKHVERMKQLSAKYTQKKWFMPKGFEEETLWTLYALQEGVTSKKEKRGSGTISIIESFFKIKGNEESDNISKMMIVSGSACIKFDGTYKILKKKDDNGNSMSVMTFNKSGSIEDKPDRSCVYSNDSFFPGTLLSVALQFNKQDNDYKKLNNYE
;
A
#
# COMPACT_ATOMS: atom_id res chain seq x y z
N MET A 1 19.60 -20.22 24.97
CA MET A 1 18.82 -19.06 25.48
C MET A 1 18.29 -18.18 24.36
N HIS A 2 19.06 -17.90 23.31
CA HIS A 2 18.68 -17.08 22.18
C HIS A 2 17.52 -17.68 21.37
N ASP A 3 17.60 -18.96 20.97
CA ASP A 3 16.54 -19.66 20.24
C ASP A 3 15.23 -19.74 21.02
N LEU A 4 15.32 -19.88 22.34
CA LEU A 4 14.15 -19.87 23.22
C LEU A 4 13.45 -18.50 23.20
N LYS A 5 14.21 -17.40 23.18
CA LYS A 5 13.67 -16.03 23.07
C LYS A 5 12.90 -15.85 21.76
N ILE A 6 13.47 -16.23 20.61
CA ILE A 6 12.81 -16.15 19.31
C ILE A 6 11.54 -17.01 19.28
N SER A 7 11.57 -18.22 19.83
CA SER A 7 10.38 -19.08 19.92
C SER A 7 9.25 -18.44 20.73
N VAL A 8 9.56 -17.80 21.86
CA VAL A 8 8.58 -17.06 22.68
C VAL A 8 7.98 -15.89 21.89
N ILE A 9 8.84 -15.11 21.20
CA ILE A 9 8.40 -14.00 20.36
C ILE A 9 7.44 -14.51 19.26
N LYS A 10 7.81 -15.52 18.50
CA LYS A 10 6.97 -16.08 17.44
C LYS A 10 5.62 -16.58 17.96
N ARG A 11 5.60 -17.27 19.11
CA ARG A 11 4.36 -17.74 19.74
C ARG A 11 3.45 -16.59 20.14
N ALA A 12 4.01 -15.54 20.75
CA ALA A 12 3.27 -14.38 21.17
C ALA A 12 2.70 -13.56 20.01
N LEU A 13 3.40 -13.56 18.88
CA LEU A 13 2.98 -12.86 17.67
C LEU A 13 1.89 -13.59 16.88
N LYS A 14 1.69 -14.90 17.04
CA LYS A 14 0.75 -15.72 16.23
C LYS A 14 -0.67 -15.17 16.10
N LYS A 15 -1.15 -14.42 17.09
CA LYS A 15 -2.49 -13.83 17.12
C LYS A 15 -2.47 -12.32 16.86
N ARG A 16 -1.38 -11.78 16.37
CA ARG A 16 -1.19 -10.35 16.15
C ARG A 16 -1.31 -10.00 14.67
N ILE A 17 -1.65 -8.74 14.41
CA ILE A 17 -1.80 -8.20 13.06
C ILE A 17 -0.47 -8.32 12.29
N SER A 18 0.65 -8.01 12.96
CA SER A 18 1.99 -8.09 12.36
C SER A 18 2.52 -9.51 12.22
N SER A 19 1.79 -10.54 12.68
CA SER A 19 2.27 -11.93 12.66
C SER A 19 2.77 -12.34 11.28
N TYR A 20 2.00 -12.05 10.24
CA TYR A 20 2.37 -12.42 8.88
C TYR A 20 3.65 -11.69 8.42
N LEU A 21 3.77 -10.38 8.71
CA LEU A 21 4.98 -9.60 8.41
C LEU A 21 6.23 -10.21 9.05
N LEU A 22 6.12 -10.69 10.28
CA LEU A 22 7.24 -11.13 11.11
C LEU A 22 7.55 -12.63 11.01
N THR A 23 6.68 -13.43 10.40
CA THR A 23 6.86 -14.89 10.32
C THR A 23 6.89 -15.46 8.89
N ASP A 24 6.37 -14.74 7.88
CA ASP A 24 6.46 -15.19 6.49
C ASP A 24 7.92 -15.24 6.02
N ILE A 25 8.31 -16.35 5.40
CA ILE A 25 9.70 -16.60 4.99
C ILE A 25 10.20 -15.62 3.91
N ASN A 26 9.32 -15.11 3.08
CA ASN A 26 9.68 -14.17 2.02
C ASN A 26 9.77 -12.74 2.55
N SER A 27 9.05 -12.44 3.66
CA SER A 27 9.04 -11.11 4.24
C SER A 27 10.46 -10.61 4.57
N PRO A 28 10.83 -9.39 4.19
CA PRO A 28 12.06 -8.75 4.65
C PRO A 28 12.01 -8.47 6.16
N LEU A 29 10.81 -8.40 6.74
CA LEU A 29 10.59 -8.17 8.17
C LEU A 29 10.52 -9.47 8.99
N ASN A 30 10.86 -10.61 8.40
CA ASN A 30 10.89 -11.89 9.11
C ASN A 30 11.88 -11.83 10.29
N ILE A 31 11.40 -12.23 11.48
CA ILE A 31 12.17 -12.10 12.73
C ILE A 31 13.49 -12.90 12.73
N ASP A 32 13.56 -14.05 12.05
CA ASP A 32 14.79 -14.81 11.95
C ASP A 32 15.81 -14.09 11.09
N LYS A 33 15.38 -13.48 9.97
CA LYS A 33 16.25 -12.67 9.11
C LYS A 33 16.79 -11.46 9.86
N ILE A 34 15.90 -10.73 10.58
CA ILE A 34 16.29 -9.56 11.39
C ILE A 34 17.28 -9.95 12.47
N ASN A 35 17.03 -11.08 13.15
CA ASN A 35 17.91 -11.59 14.17
C ASN A 35 19.31 -11.92 13.64
N ALA A 36 19.42 -12.44 12.42
CA ALA A 36 20.71 -12.74 11.78
C ALA A 36 21.50 -11.47 11.38
N LEU A 37 20.85 -10.32 11.25
CA LEU A 37 21.52 -9.06 10.88
C LEU A 37 22.21 -8.36 12.06
N HIS A 38 21.91 -8.74 13.29
CA HIS A 38 22.53 -8.21 14.51
C HIS A 38 22.56 -6.67 14.59
N TYR A 39 21.44 -6.01 14.31
CA TYR A 39 21.35 -4.55 14.43
C TYR A 39 21.69 -4.07 15.85
N ASN A 40 22.28 -2.88 15.92
CA ASN A 40 22.47 -2.13 17.16
C ASN A 40 22.11 -0.66 16.89
N SER A 41 20.90 -0.25 17.29
CA SER A 41 20.38 1.09 17.04
C SER A 41 20.78 2.11 18.10
N ASN A 42 21.34 1.67 19.24
CA ASN A 42 21.51 2.50 20.43
C ASN A 42 20.21 3.18 20.90
N GLY A 43 19.05 2.59 20.57
CA GLY A 43 17.74 3.15 20.91
C GLY A 43 17.32 4.38 20.09
N ARG A 44 18.11 4.78 19.08
CA ARG A 44 17.79 5.88 18.15
C ARG A 44 17.93 5.39 16.72
N ILE A 45 16.87 5.59 15.93
CA ILE A 45 16.81 5.21 14.52
C ILE A 45 16.57 6.46 13.70
N LYS A 46 17.49 6.75 12.78
CA LYS A 46 17.35 7.81 11.80
C LYS A 46 16.37 7.34 10.71
N MET A 47 15.33 8.12 10.49
CA MET A 47 14.38 7.88 9.41
C MET A 47 15.04 8.25 8.07
N PRO A 48 14.80 7.51 6.98
CA PRO A 48 15.35 7.85 5.67
C PRO A 48 14.72 9.13 5.12
N GLU A 49 15.41 9.79 4.20
CA GLU A 49 14.91 11.00 3.52
C GLU A 49 13.53 10.75 2.88
N ASN A 50 13.39 9.59 2.25
CA ASN A 50 12.13 9.09 1.68
C ASN A 50 11.74 7.77 2.34
N PHE A 51 10.82 7.80 3.31
CA PHE A 51 10.30 6.62 3.99
C PHE A 51 9.14 6.03 3.19
N SER A 52 9.46 5.22 2.18
CA SER A 52 8.53 4.67 1.21
C SER A 52 8.95 3.27 0.77
N VAL A 53 8.13 2.26 1.01
CA VAL A 53 8.38 0.89 0.52
C VAL A 53 8.14 0.74 -0.98
N THR A 54 7.49 1.72 -1.63
CA THR A 54 7.28 1.72 -3.08
C THR A 54 8.41 2.41 -3.84
N GLU A 55 8.98 3.49 -3.31
CA GLU A 55 9.98 4.31 -3.99
C GLU A 55 11.41 4.13 -3.46
N ASN A 56 11.55 3.87 -2.16
CA ASN A 56 12.82 3.63 -1.49
C ASN A 56 12.74 2.37 -0.63
N PRO A 57 12.46 1.20 -1.22
CA PRO A 57 12.18 -0.02 -0.48
C PRO A 57 13.35 -0.47 0.39
N LYS A 58 14.58 -0.37 -0.10
CA LYS A 58 15.76 -0.83 0.61
C LYS A 58 15.92 -0.14 1.97
N GLU A 59 16.03 1.18 2.00
CA GLU A 59 16.24 1.93 3.24
C GLU A 59 15.01 1.88 4.15
N SER A 60 13.81 1.88 3.55
CA SER A 60 12.56 1.81 4.31
C SER A 60 12.40 0.47 5.03
N TYR A 61 12.67 -0.65 4.37
CA TYR A 61 12.66 -1.96 5.03
C TYR A 61 13.79 -2.10 6.04
N GLU A 62 14.99 -1.61 5.74
CA GLU A 62 16.09 -1.59 6.72
C GLU A 62 15.72 -0.79 7.98
N THR A 63 15.03 0.33 7.83
CA THR A 63 14.53 1.14 8.95
C THR A 63 13.49 0.37 9.76
N LEU A 64 12.51 -0.27 9.11
CA LEU A 64 11.52 -1.13 9.78
C LEU A 64 12.17 -2.32 10.50
N GLN A 65 13.20 -2.95 9.91
CA GLN A 65 13.97 -4.01 10.54
C GLN A 65 14.70 -3.52 11.81
N LYS A 66 15.30 -2.32 11.77
CA LYS A 66 15.94 -1.69 12.93
C LYS A 66 14.90 -1.40 14.03
N ILE A 67 13.72 -0.92 13.67
CA ILE A 67 12.61 -0.72 14.62
C ILE A 67 12.24 -2.05 15.29
N ILE A 68 12.00 -3.11 14.53
CA ILE A 68 11.64 -4.43 15.04
C ILE A 68 12.77 -5.00 15.92
N SER A 69 14.03 -4.89 15.50
CA SER A 69 15.19 -5.32 16.28
C SER A 69 15.24 -4.60 17.63
N SER A 70 15.10 -3.27 17.62
CA SER A 70 15.11 -2.47 18.84
C SER A 70 13.98 -2.82 19.81
N LEU A 71 12.80 -3.15 19.26
CA LEU A 71 11.64 -3.53 20.06
C LEU A 71 11.76 -4.93 20.68
N LEU A 72 12.19 -5.90 19.89
CA LEU A 72 12.09 -7.32 20.24
C LEU A 72 13.42 -7.97 20.65
N LEU A 73 14.55 -7.48 20.15
CA LEU A 73 15.85 -8.13 20.28
C LEU A 73 16.84 -7.33 21.12
N GLU A 74 16.83 -6.02 21.04
CA GLU A 74 17.73 -5.13 21.76
C GLU A 74 17.23 -4.80 23.18
N LYS A 75 18.01 -4.02 23.94
CA LYS A 75 17.77 -3.79 25.38
C LYS A 75 17.61 -2.30 25.71
N TYR A 76 16.82 -1.58 24.94
CA TYR A 76 16.60 -0.14 25.17
C TYR A 76 15.28 0.15 25.87
N SER A 77 15.29 1.07 26.81
CA SER A 77 14.05 1.52 27.51
C SER A 77 13.22 2.46 26.67
N THR A 78 13.84 3.20 25.77
CA THR A 78 13.19 4.18 24.88
C THR A 78 13.67 3.97 23.47
N LEU A 79 12.74 3.95 22.52
CA LEU A 79 13.01 4.00 21.08
C LEU A 79 12.70 5.39 20.57
N ILE A 80 13.67 6.02 19.92
CA ILE A 80 13.56 7.34 19.32
C ILE A 80 13.61 7.17 17.81
N LEU A 81 12.59 7.64 17.12
CA LEU A 81 12.55 7.77 15.67
C LEU A 81 12.92 9.21 15.31
N ASP A 82 14.08 9.36 14.68
CA ASP A 82 14.68 10.66 14.38
C ASP A 82 14.39 11.05 12.93
N TYR A 83 13.51 12.05 12.75
CA TYR A 83 13.02 12.50 11.44
C TYR A 83 13.81 13.67 10.87
N ASN A 84 15.03 13.98 11.39
CA ASN A 84 15.80 15.16 11.02
C ASN A 84 15.95 15.37 9.50
N ASP A 85 16.18 14.30 8.75
CA ASP A 85 16.38 14.35 7.29
C ASP A 85 15.21 13.75 6.50
N CYS A 86 14.10 13.44 7.16
CA CYS A 86 12.95 12.83 6.50
C CYS A 86 12.05 13.90 5.85
N HIS A 87 11.95 13.86 4.52
CA HIS A 87 11.17 14.83 3.72
C HIS A 87 9.92 14.21 3.07
N ASN A 88 9.83 12.90 3.04
CA ASN A 88 8.62 12.22 2.55
C ASN A 88 8.34 10.96 3.37
N VAL A 89 7.06 10.78 3.71
CA VAL A 89 6.54 9.55 4.31
C VAL A 89 5.37 9.07 3.47
N GLU A 90 5.46 7.84 2.99
CA GLU A 90 4.37 7.17 2.27
C GLU A 90 3.37 6.57 3.26
N LEU A 91 2.06 6.74 3.00
CA LEU A 91 1.02 6.25 3.92
C LEU A 91 1.07 4.73 4.13
N GLY A 92 1.30 3.94 3.07
CA GLY A 92 1.42 2.48 3.18
C GLY A 92 2.57 2.06 4.09
N THR A 93 3.71 2.74 3.99
CA THR A 93 4.88 2.50 4.84
C THR A 93 4.62 2.91 6.30
N GLN A 94 3.92 4.02 6.50
CA GLN A 94 3.48 4.46 7.83
C GLN A 94 2.55 3.44 8.48
N VAL A 95 1.63 2.85 7.72
CA VAL A 95 0.75 1.77 8.21
C VAL A 95 1.56 0.58 8.71
N LEU A 96 2.59 0.14 7.98
CA LEU A 96 3.46 -0.95 8.43
C LEU A 96 4.13 -0.63 9.77
N GLN A 97 4.67 0.59 9.91
CA GLN A 97 5.26 1.05 11.16
C GLN A 97 4.24 1.06 12.30
N ASP A 98 3.04 1.59 12.06
CA ASP A 98 1.98 1.69 13.06
C ASP A 98 1.49 0.32 13.54
N ILE A 99 1.35 -0.65 12.63
CA ILE A 99 1.00 -2.04 12.96
C ILE A 99 2.07 -2.64 13.86
N ILE A 100 3.35 -2.48 13.53
CA ILE A 100 4.47 -3.02 14.30
C ILE A 100 4.49 -2.42 15.71
N LEU A 101 4.38 -1.10 15.84
CA LEU A 101 4.38 -0.41 17.13
C LEU A 101 3.17 -0.79 17.98
N LYS A 102 1.97 -0.81 17.39
CA LYS A 102 0.72 -1.20 18.07
C LYS A 102 0.79 -2.63 18.59
N ASP A 103 1.17 -3.57 17.74
CA ASP A 103 1.25 -4.97 18.13
C ASP A 103 2.31 -5.21 19.20
N TYR A 104 3.42 -4.45 19.17
CA TYR A 104 4.42 -4.52 20.22
C TYR A 104 3.88 -4.07 21.58
N ILE A 105 3.06 -3.01 21.64
CA ILE A 105 2.41 -2.56 22.87
C ILE A 105 1.53 -3.69 23.44
N GLU A 106 0.75 -4.33 22.60
CA GLU A 106 -0.13 -5.43 22.98
C GLU A 106 0.66 -6.71 23.34
N PHE A 107 1.74 -7.00 22.62
CA PHE A 107 2.65 -8.10 22.92
C PHE A 107 3.18 -8.03 24.34
N ARG A 108 3.59 -6.85 24.81
CA ARG A 108 4.08 -6.64 26.18
C ARG A 108 3.04 -6.96 27.26
N LYS A 109 1.77 -6.68 27.00
CA LYS A 109 0.67 -6.98 27.94
C LYS A 109 0.42 -8.48 28.05
N TRP A 110 0.65 -9.21 26.96
CA TRP A 110 0.30 -10.62 26.85
C TRP A 110 1.32 -11.57 27.47
N LEU A 111 2.59 -11.21 27.55
CA LEU A 111 3.63 -12.07 28.14
C LEU A 111 3.37 -12.36 29.62
N ASP A 112 3.45 -13.63 30.00
CA ASP A 112 3.41 -14.03 31.39
C ASP A 112 4.72 -13.70 32.15
N LYS A 113 4.72 -13.94 33.49
CA LYS A 113 5.88 -13.63 34.32
C LYS A 113 7.15 -14.36 33.88
N LYS A 114 7.04 -15.66 33.56
CA LYS A 114 8.18 -16.49 33.14
C LYS A 114 8.73 -16.06 31.79
N GLU A 115 7.85 -15.72 30.87
CA GLU A 115 8.25 -15.23 29.54
C GLU A 115 8.88 -13.84 29.61
N ARG A 116 8.44 -12.98 30.52
CA ARG A 116 9.08 -11.68 30.80
C ARG A 116 10.51 -11.83 31.34
N GLU A 117 10.79 -12.90 32.06
CA GLU A 117 12.17 -13.21 32.53
C GLU A 117 13.10 -13.57 31.36
N LEU A 118 12.56 -14.20 30.31
CA LEU A 118 13.31 -14.51 29.09
C LEU A 118 13.56 -13.28 28.20
N ILE A 119 12.68 -12.29 28.30
CA ILE A 119 12.77 -11.02 27.57
C ILE A 119 12.77 -9.86 28.58
N PRO A 120 13.82 -9.72 29.38
CA PRO A 120 13.82 -8.86 30.57
C PRO A 120 13.82 -7.35 30.26
N HIS A 121 14.19 -6.97 29.03
CA HIS A 121 14.31 -5.56 28.65
C HIS A 121 13.32 -5.25 27.53
N PHE A 122 12.27 -4.50 27.89
CA PHE A 122 11.29 -4.01 26.94
C PHE A 122 11.47 -2.50 26.71
N THR A 123 11.35 -2.09 25.47
CA THR A 123 11.14 -0.69 25.16
C THR A 123 9.85 -0.21 25.85
N LYS A 124 9.98 0.77 26.74
CA LYS A 124 8.87 1.27 27.58
C LYS A 124 8.14 2.41 26.90
N SER A 125 8.83 3.16 26.08
CA SER A 125 8.30 4.34 25.38
C SER A 125 8.87 4.46 23.98
N PHE A 126 8.05 5.03 23.10
CA PHE A 126 8.46 5.46 21.76
C PHE A 126 8.24 6.94 21.63
N ARG A 127 9.08 7.62 20.86
CA ARG A 127 8.85 9.01 20.51
C ARG A 127 9.50 9.35 19.17
N ALA A 128 8.92 10.33 18.48
CA ALA A 128 9.53 10.95 17.32
C ALA A 128 10.24 12.23 17.75
N GLU A 129 11.37 12.50 17.13
CA GLU A 129 12.14 13.72 17.35
C GLU A 129 12.52 14.37 16.01
N HIS A 130 12.81 15.67 16.00
CA HIS A 130 13.33 16.43 14.88
C HIS A 130 12.45 16.37 13.60
N ILE A 131 11.14 16.48 13.76
CA ILE A 131 10.21 16.51 12.63
C ILE A 131 10.18 17.94 12.06
N TYR A 132 11.16 18.27 11.23
CA TYR A 132 11.34 19.64 10.72
C TYR A 132 10.59 19.88 9.40
N ASP A 133 10.40 18.86 8.57
CA ASP A 133 9.60 18.97 7.36
C ASP A 133 8.12 19.21 7.70
N GLU A 134 7.56 20.30 7.18
CA GLU A 134 6.19 20.72 7.49
C GLU A 134 5.15 19.69 7.04
N SER A 135 5.30 19.12 5.84
CA SER A 135 4.36 18.13 5.32
C SER A 135 4.43 16.81 6.07
N VAL A 136 5.63 16.35 6.43
CA VAL A 136 5.83 15.17 7.28
C VAL A 136 5.21 15.41 8.65
N SER A 137 5.46 16.58 9.23
CA SER A 137 4.90 16.99 10.51
C SER A 137 3.37 17.00 10.48
N LYS A 138 2.75 17.69 9.53
CA LYS A 138 1.29 17.74 9.37
C LYS A 138 0.70 16.34 9.18
N MET A 139 1.31 15.49 8.35
CA MET A 139 0.84 14.14 8.15
C MET A 139 0.92 13.31 9.43
N LEU A 140 2.07 13.27 10.12
CA LEU A 140 2.24 12.49 11.34
C LEU A 140 1.30 12.94 12.46
N PHE A 141 1.08 14.25 12.63
CA PHE A 141 0.16 14.77 13.64
C PHE A 141 -1.32 14.62 13.28
N SER A 142 -1.65 14.44 11.99
CA SER A 142 -3.04 14.26 11.52
C SER A 142 -3.46 12.80 11.44
N VAL A 143 -2.70 11.96 10.73
CA VAL A 143 -3.08 10.58 10.41
C VAL A 143 -2.03 9.53 10.79
N GLY A 144 -0.82 9.96 11.21
CA GLY A 144 0.29 9.08 11.55
C GLY A 144 0.05 8.31 12.85
N SER A 145 1.05 8.29 13.73
CA SER A 145 1.06 7.48 14.94
C SER A 145 0.98 8.29 16.25
N PRO A 146 0.00 9.19 16.46
CA PRO A 146 0.00 10.01 17.67
C PRO A 146 0.06 9.17 18.94
N VAL A 147 -0.73 8.09 19.02
CA VAL A 147 -0.77 7.19 20.19
C VAL A 147 0.51 6.36 20.29
N ASN A 148 1.01 5.84 19.18
CA ASN A 148 2.17 4.96 19.16
C ASN A 148 3.49 5.71 19.41
N LEU A 149 3.61 6.92 18.87
CA LEU A 149 4.82 7.76 18.99
C LEU A 149 4.74 8.78 20.12
N ASN A 150 3.66 8.78 20.91
CA ASN A 150 3.41 9.78 21.94
C ASN A 150 3.41 11.23 21.42
N ILE A 151 2.86 11.42 20.23
CA ILE A 151 2.66 12.71 19.58
C ILE A 151 1.22 13.16 19.84
N ARG A 152 1.00 14.45 20.13
CA ARG A 152 -0.35 15.00 20.24
C ARG A 152 -0.99 15.12 18.87
N GLU A 153 -2.18 14.50 18.70
CA GLU A 153 -2.95 14.69 17.47
C GLU A 153 -3.39 16.15 17.30
N LEU A 154 -3.19 16.69 16.10
CA LEU A 154 -3.55 18.05 15.73
C LEU A 154 -4.50 18.04 14.53
N SER A 155 -5.28 19.11 14.41
CA SER A 155 -6.14 19.36 13.24
C SER A 155 -5.66 20.64 12.53
N TYR A 156 -5.61 20.60 11.21
CA TYR A 156 -5.19 21.72 10.37
C TYR A 156 -6.29 22.04 9.38
N ALA A 157 -6.52 23.33 9.10
CA ALA A 157 -7.57 23.79 8.19
C ALA A 157 -7.32 23.40 6.74
N ASP A 158 -6.06 23.25 6.36
CA ASP A 158 -5.59 22.87 5.03
C ASP A 158 -5.44 21.35 4.82
N VAL A 159 -5.78 20.55 5.83
CA VAL A 159 -5.69 19.09 5.80
C VAL A 159 -7.08 18.46 5.83
N GLU A 160 -7.26 17.42 5.02
CA GLU A 160 -8.34 16.44 5.13
C GLU A 160 -7.76 15.04 5.35
N LYS A 161 -8.47 14.17 6.05
CA LYS A 161 -7.94 12.85 6.39
C LYS A 161 -8.99 11.76 6.47
N SER A 162 -8.57 10.55 6.12
CA SER A 162 -9.20 9.32 6.55
C SER A 162 -8.24 8.59 7.48
N ARG A 163 -8.61 8.41 8.75
CA ARG A 163 -7.76 7.76 9.75
C ARG A 163 -7.49 6.31 9.37
N LEU A 164 -6.36 5.78 9.87
CA LEU A 164 -6.04 4.36 9.71
C LEU A 164 -7.20 3.49 10.19
N ARG A 165 -7.82 2.77 9.27
CA ARG A 165 -8.80 1.74 9.54
C ARG A 165 -8.14 0.37 9.42
N ILE A 166 -8.43 -0.49 10.39
CA ILE A 166 -7.97 -1.87 10.45
C ILE A 166 -9.22 -2.74 10.53
N ASN A 167 -9.57 -3.38 9.42
CA ASN A 167 -10.70 -4.27 9.36
C ASN A 167 -10.27 -5.72 9.58
N ASP A 168 -10.95 -6.39 10.52
CA ASP A 168 -10.79 -7.81 10.83
C ASP A 168 -12.12 -8.43 11.29
N GLU A 169 -12.21 -9.76 11.28
CA GLU A 169 -13.41 -10.49 11.73
C GLU A 169 -13.78 -10.20 13.21
N THR A 170 -12.80 -9.89 14.05
CA THR A 170 -13.05 -9.64 15.48
C THR A 170 -13.64 -8.25 15.69
N SER A 171 -13.33 -7.29 14.82
CA SER A 171 -13.91 -5.95 14.82
C SER A 171 -15.39 -5.99 14.51
N TYR A 172 -15.80 -6.76 13.51
CA TYR A 172 -17.20 -6.93 13.10
C TYR A 172 -18.05 -7.50 14.24
N THR A 173 -17.57 -8.58 14.88
CA THR A 173 -18.28 -9.23 15.99
C THR A 173 -18.47 -8.29 17.20
N LYS A 174 -17.45 -7.49 17.54
CA LYS A 174 -17.53 -6.53 18.65
C LYS A 174 -18.53 -5.42 18.39
N LEU A 175 -18.65 -4.96 17.15
CA LEU A 175 -19.54 -3.89 16.74
C LEU A 175 -20.97 -4.39 16.44
N LYS A 176 -21.21 -5.71 16.47
CA LYS A 176 -22.48 -6.36 16.06
C LYS A 176 -22.88 -5.99 14.62
N ARG A 177 -21.92 -5.85 13.74
CA ARG A 177 -22.09 -5.57 12.31
C ARG A 177 -21.62 -6.74 11.48
N THR A 178 -22.17 -6.87 10.27
CA THR A 178 -21.66 -7.80 9.28
C THR A 178 -20.41 -7.22 8.60
N ARG A 179 -19.69 -8.05 7.86
CA ARG A 179 -18.54 -7.60 7.05
C ARG A 179 -19.00 -6.64 5.95
N GLU A 180 -20.14 -6.93 5.35
CA GLU A 180 -20.75 -6.11 4.31
C GLU A 180 -21.08 -4.71 4.85
N GLU A 181 -21.77 -4.62 6.01
CA GLU A 181 -22.11 -3.33 6.64
C GLU A 181 -20.86 -2.50 6.99
N GLU A 182 -19.79 -3.13 7.45
CA GLU A 182 -18.52 -2.41 7.72
C GLU A 182 -17.82 -1.97 6.45
N THR A 183 -17.89 -2.77 5.38
CA THR A 183 -17.33 -2.41 4.08
C THR A 183 -18.10 -1.25 3.46
N GLU A 184 -19.42 -1.27 3.48
CA GLU A 184 -20.28 -0.16 3.02
C GLU A 184 -19.98 1.15 3.77
N LEU A 185 -19.84 1.07 5.10
CA LEU A 185 -19.47 2.23 5.91
C LEU A 185 -18.08 2.77 5.54
N GLU A 186 -17.13 1.88 5.26
CA GLU A 186 -15.79 2.29 4.86
C GLU A 186 -15.78 2.93 3.47
N ILE A 187 -16.52 2.38 2.52
CA ILE A 187 -16.72 2.97 1.19
C ILE A 187 -17.23 4.40 1.35
N THR A 188 -18.31 4.58 2.10
CA THR A 188 -18.91 5.89 2.35
C THR A 188 -17.88 6.88 2.91
N GLN A 189 -17.13 6.49 3.94
CA GLN A 189 -16.14 7.36 4.58
C GLN A 189 -14.96 7.70 3.66
N LEU A 190 -14.51 6.77 2.83
CA LEU A 190 -13.46 7.04 1.85
C LEU A 190 -13.96 7.95 0.71
N CYS A 191 -15.20 7.77 0.26
CA CYS A 191 -15.82 8.67 -0.72
C CYS A 191 -15.97 10.09 -0.16
N GLU A 192 -16.47 10.24 1.06
CA GLU A 192 -16.55 11.53 1.76
C GLU A 192 -15.16 12.18 1.87
N TYR A 193 -14.14 11.40 2.21
CA TYR A 193 -12.76 11.88 2.28
C TYR A 193 -12.27 12.42 0.92
N VAL A 194 -12.54 11.72 -0.19
CA VAL A 194 -12.18 12.19 -1.55
C VAL A 194 -12.93 13.48 -1.88
N VAL A 195 -14.25 13.51 -1.70
CA VAL A 195 -15.09 14.68 -2.00
C VAL A 195 -14.66 15.90 -1.18
N ASN A 196 -14.42 15.72 0.12
CA ASN A 196 -13.95 16.78 1.00
C ASN A 196 -12.57 17.30 0.61
N SER A 197 -11.67 16.40 0.20
CA SER A 197 -10.34 16.77 -0.29
C SER A 197 -10.43 17.65 -1.56
N LEU A 198 -11.28 17.27 -2.50
CA LEU A 198 -11.50 18.04 -3.73
C LEU A 198 -12.12 19.40 -3.43
N SER A 199 -13.07 19.48 -2.51
CA SER A 199 -13.71 20.75 -2.12
C SER A 199 -12.73 21.78 -1.58
N LYS A 200 -11.63 21.35 -0.92
CA LYS A 200 -10.59 22.26 -0.41
C LYS A 200 -9.79 22.97 -1.51
N VAL A 201 -9.86 22.48 -2.73
CA VAL A 201 -9.26 23.09 -3.93
C VAL A 201 -10.31 23.57 -4.92
N ASP A 202 -11.53 23.85 -4.42
CA ASP A 202 -12.67 24.36 -5.18
C ASP A 202 -13.09 23.43 -6.35
N ARG A 203 -12.92 22.12 -6.18
CA ARG A 203 -13.35 21.11 -7.16
C ARG A 203 -14.55 20.34 -6.66
N MET A 204 -15.50 20.08 -7.56
CA MET A 204 -16.69 19.28 -7.29
C MET A 204 -16.79 18.14 -8.29
N LEU A 205 -17.23 16.98 -7.82
CA LEU A 205 -17.59 15.84 -8.67
C LEU A 205 -19.06 15.96 -9.08
N SER A 206 -19.39 15.48 -10.27
CA SER A 206 -20.78 15.24 -10.66
C SER A 206 -21.35 14.03 -9.90
N ASP A 207 -22.69 13.90 -9.88
CA ASP A 207 -23.34 12.75 -9.24
C ASP A 207 -22.88 11.42 -9.87
N GLU A 208 -22.69 11.37 -11.19
CA GLU A 208 -22.14 10.21 -11.90
C GLU A 208 -20.70 9.89 -11.48
N ASP A 209 -19.87 10.92 -11.27
CA ASP A 209 -18.48 10.72 -10.81
C ASP A 209 -18.45 10.23 -9.36
N ILE A 210 -19.39 10.67 -8.51
CA ILE A 210 -19.52 10.18 -7.13
C ILE A 210 -19.97 8.72 -7.13
N GLU A 211 -20.97 8.34 -7.93
CA GLU A 211 -21.40 6.94 -8.06
C GLU A 211 -20.25 6.04 -8.54
N SER A 212 -19.53 6.47 -9.59
CA SER A 212 -18.35 5.78 -10.09
C SER A 212 -17.26 5.65 -9.03
N LEU A 213 -17.08 6.67 -8.16
CA LEU A 213 -16.12 6.64 -7.07
C LEU A 213 -16.49 5.58 -6.00
N TYR A 214 -17.79 5.45 -5.68
CA TYR A 214 -18.30 4.42 -4.78
C TYR A 214 -17.97 3.01 -5.30
N ASP A 215 -18.27 2.76 -6.58
CA ASP A 215 -18.00 1.46 -7.21
C ASP A 215 -16.50 1.13 -7.17
N VAL A 216 -15.66 2.09 -7.48
CA VAL A 216 -14.21 1.93 -7.56
C VAL A 216 -13.58 1.70 -6.19
N ILE A 217 -13.98 2.47 -5.19
CA ILE A 217 -13.50 2.27 -3.81
C ILE A 217 -14.01 0.92 -3.28
N GLY A 218 -15.28 0.59 -3.54
CA GLY A 218 -15.87 -0.69 -3.20
C GLY A 218 -15.08 -1.86 -3.78
N GLU A 219 -14.77 -1.81 -5.07
CA GLU A 219 -13.98 -2.83 -5.75
C GLU A 219 -12.54 -2.92 -5.18
N ALA A 220 -11.90 -1.79 -4.88
CA ALA A 220 -10.56 -1.79 -4.28
C ALA A 220 -10.55 -2.46 -2.90
N LEU A 221 -11.55 -2.17 -2.06
CA LEU A 221 -11.68 -2.76 -0.74
C LEU A 221 -12.04 -4.26 -0.81
N VAL A 222 -12.96 -4.64 -1.69
CA VAL A 222 -13.33 -6.05 -1.92
C VAL A 222 -12.13 -6.84 -2.44
N ASN A 223 -11.36 -6.30 -3.38
CA ASN A 223 -10.15 -6.94 -3.87
C ASN A 223 -9.10 -7.10 -2.77
N ALA A 224 -8.93 -6.10 -1.91
CA ALA A 224 -8.02 -6.18 -0.78
C ALA A 224 -8.46 -7.26 0.23
N ASP A 225 -9.76 -7.39 0.50
CA ASP A 225 -10.31 -8.45 1.35
C ASP A 225 -10.14 -9.83 0.73
N ASP A 226 -10.54 -9.96 -0.54
CA ASP A 226 -10.49 -11.19 -1.30
C ASP A 226 -9.07 -11.73 -1.47
N HIS A 227 -8.11 -10.82 -1.48
CA HIS A 227 -6.69 -11.12 -1.57
C HIS A 227 -5.99 -11.25 -0.21
N SER A 228 -6.63 -10.90 0.89
CA SER A 228 -6.07 -11.12 2.23
C SER A 228 -6.17 -12.58 2.66
N THR A 229 -5.05 -13.20 3.04
CA THR A 229 -5.05 -14.51 3.70
C THR A 229 -4.99 -14.38 5.22
N THR A 230 -4.69 -13.17 5.72
CA THR A 230 -4.63 -12.86 7.15
C THR A 230 -5.95 -12.32 7.71
N LYS A 231 -6.93 -12.07 6.85
CA LYS A 231 -8.22 -11.44 7.18
C LYS A 231 -8.11 -9.99 7.64
N TYR A 232 -6.96 -9.36 7.47
CA TYR A 232 -6.73 -7.95 7.76
C TYR A 232 -6.65 -7.13 6.48
N ARG A 233 -7.43 -6.06 6.44
CA ARG A 233 -7.37 -5.01 5.43
C ARG A 233 -7.15 -3.67 6.12
N PHE A 234 -6.38 -2.81 5.47
CA PHE A 234 -6.03 -1.49 5.99
C PHE A 234 -6.33 -0.43 4.95
N SER A 235 -6.89 0.70 5.39
CA SER A 235 -7.04 1.89 4.57
C SER A 235 -6.66 3.14 5.36
N ILE A 236 -6.08 4.13 4.68
CA ILE A 236 -5.68 5.41 5.25
C ILE A 236 -5.63 6.46 4.16
N GLY A 237 -6.07 7.69 4.46
CA GLY A 237 -6.04 8.82 3.54
C GLY A 237 -5.47 10.08 4.19
N TYR A 238 -4.72 10.85 3.40
CA TYR A 238 -4.19 12.16 3.78
C TYR A 238 -4.22 13.10 2.59
N PHE A 239 -4.80 14.27 2.79
CA PHE A 239 -4.79 15.36 1.83
C PHE A 239 -4.24 16.61 2.49
N GLU A 240 -3.43 17.36 1.76
CA GLU A 240 -2.92 18.65 2.18
C GLU A 240 -3.03 19.66 1.03
N LYS A 241 -3.64 20.84 1.33
CA LYS A 241 -3.61 21.99 0.45
C LYS A 241 -2.30 22.74 0.66
N LYS A 242 -1.52 22.89 -0.39
CA LYS A 242 -0.23 23.59 -0.37
C LYS A 242 -0.28 24.84 -1.22
N LYS A 243 0.43 25.87 -0.77
CA LYS A 243 0.69 27.05 -1.58
C LYS A 243 2.12 26.97 -2.13
N ILE A 244 2.22 26.93 -3.47
CA ILE A 244 3.52 26.92 -4.17
C ILE A 244 3.59 28.21 -4.99
N VAL A 245 4.40 29.15 -4.51
CA VAL A 245 4.50 30.51 -5.06
C VAL A 245 3.11 31.15 -5.10
N ASP A 246 2.53 31.40 -6.27
CA ASP A 246 1.20 32.01 -6.43
C ASP A 246 0.08 30.99 -6.72
N ASN A 247 0.41 29.70 -6.78
CA ASN A 247 -0.55 28.62 -7.07
C ASN A 247 -0.89 27.83 -5.80
N GLU A 248 -2.17 27.49 -5.65
CA GLU A 248 -2.62 26.53 -4.66
C GLU A 248 -2.78 25.18 -5.30
N ILE A 249 -2.16 24.16 -4.71
CA ILE A 249 -2.30 22.76 -5.11
C ILE A 249 -2.82 21.91 -3.96
N GLY A 250 -3.59 20.87 -4.28
CA GLY A 250 -3.92 19.79 -3.36
C GLY A 250 -3.01 18.59 -3.60
N VAL A 251 -2.42 18.05 -2.55
CA VAL A 251 -1.72 16.77 -2.60
C VAL A 251 -2.56 15.73 -1.88
N PHE A 252 -3.18 14.86 -2.65
CA PHE A 252 -4.04 13.77 -2.18
C PHE A 252 -3.23 12.48 -2.11
N LYS A 253 -3.35 11.76 -1.01
CA LYS A 253 -2.74 10.43 -0.80
C LYS A 253 -3.79 9.45 -0.27
N LEU A 254 -3.80 8.23 -0.80
CA LEU A 254 -4.62 7.12 -0.31
C LEU A 254 -3.79 5.84 -0.34
N ALA A 255 -3.86 5.05 0.72
CA ALA A 255 -3.30 3.71 0.74
C ALA A 255 -4.36 2.69 1.17
N ILE A 256 -4.49 1.62 0.39
CA ILE A 256 -5.28 0.43 0.72
C ILE A 256 -4.33 -0.76 0.63
N LEU A 257 -4.24 -1.56 1.69
CA LEU A 257 -3.35 -2.71 1.68
C LEU A 257 -3.94 -3.89 2.44
N ASN A 258 -3.49 -5.07 2.07
CA ASN A 258 -3.71 -6.31 2.79
C ASN A 258 -2.38 -7.03 3.04
N LEU A 259 -2.40 -7.94 4.00
CA LEU A 259 -1.29 -8.86 4.26
C LEU A 259 -1.70 -10.28 3.89
N GLY A 260 -0.77 -11.06 3.37
CA GLY A 260 -1.04 -12.42 2.98
C GLY A 260 -0.38 -12.80 1.66
N ARG A 261 -0.99 -13.75 0.94
CA ARG A 261 -0.51 -14.18 -0.36
C ARG A 261 -0.51 -13.03 -1.36
N THR A 262 0.53 -12.96 -2.18
CA THR A 262 0.65 -12.01 -3.29
C THR A 262 -0.31 -12.39 -4.44
N ILE A 263 -0.52 -11.47 -5.37
CA ILE A 263 -1.29 -11.73 -6.59
C ILE A 263 -0.69 -12.93 -7.33
N TYR A 264 0.63 -12.94 -7.52
CA TYR A 264 1.34 -14.05 -8.16
C TYR A 264 1.12 -15.37 -7.45
N GLN A 265 1.30 -15.43 -6.12
CA GLN A 265 1.15 -16.66 -5.34
C GLN A 265 -0.24 -17.28 -5.45
N LYS A 266 -1.29 -16.47 -5.68
CA LYS A 266 -2.66 -16.97 -5.86
C LYS A 266 -2.88 -17.61 -7.22
N PHE A 267 -2.36 -17.03 -8.27
CA PHE A 267 -2.44 -17.63 -9.60
C PHE A 267 -1.49 -18.83 -9.75
N HIS A 268 -0.36 -18.81 -9.05
CA HIS A 268 0.61 -19.90 -9.05
C HIS A 268 0.18 -21.10 -8.15
N ASP A 269 -0.89 -20.95 -7.37
CA ASP A 269 -1.45 -22.03 -6.56
C ASP A 269 -1.93 -23.17 -7.48
N PRO A 270 -1.52 -24.43 -7.26
CA PRO A 270 -2.02 -25.57 -8.04
C PRO A 270 -3.54 -25.69 -8.03
N ASP A 271 -4.19 -25.25 -6.94
CA ASP A 271 -5.64 -25.28 -6.77
C ASP A 271 -6.34 -24.00 -7.31
N CYS A 272 -5.63 -23.14 -8.02
CA CYS A 272 -6.23 -21.95 -8.64
C CYS A 272 -7.37 -22.38 -9.60
N PRO A 273 -8.62 -21.94 -9.39
CA PRO A 273 -9.76 -22.41 -10.15
C PRO A 273 -9.75 -21.99 -11.63
N ASN A 274 -9.04 -20.91 -11.97
CA ASN A 274 -9.00 -20.35 -13.33
C ASN A 274 -7.74 -20.77 -14.10
N GLN A 275 -7.58 -22.07 -14.31
CA GLN A 275 -6.42 -22.65 -15.00
C GLN A 275 -6.22 -22.08 -16.42
N LYS A 276 -7.29 -21.64 -17.10
CA LYS A 276 -7.19 -20.97 -18.40
C LYS A 276 -6.34 -19.69 -18.32
N HIS A 277 -6.58 -18.86 -17.30
CA HIS A 277 -5.77 -17.65 -17.10
C HIS A 277 -4.33 -18.00 -16.71
N VAL A 278 -4.15 -18.99 -15.83
CA VAL A 278 -2.82 -19.48 -15.43
C VAL A 278 -2.01 -19.92 -16.64
N GLU A 279 -2.60 -20.73 -17.51
CA GLU A 279 -1.93 -21.21 -18.73
C GLU A 279 -1.58 -20.05 -19.68
N ARG A 280 -2.49 -19.08 -19.85
CA ARG A 280 -2.23 -17.89 -20.67
C ARG A 280 -1.11 -17.04 -20.07
N MET A 281 -1.06 -16.85 -18.76
CA MET A 281 0.03 -16.14 -18.07
C MET A 281 1.37 -16.84 -18.29
N LYS A 282 1.44 -18.16 -18.19
CA LYS A 282 2.63 -18.96 -18.46
C LYS A 282 3.14 -18.72 -19.88
N GLN A 283 2.25 -18.80 -20.88
CA GLN A 283 2.60 -18.59 -22.29
C GLN A 283 3.16 -17.17 -22.54
N LEU A 284 2.50 -16.15 -21.97
CA LEU A 284 2.92 -14.75 -22.12
C LEU A 284 4.27 -14.48 -21.43
N SER A 285 4.44 -14.95 -20.20
CA SER A 285 5.65 -14.72 -19.42
C SER A 285 6.86 -15.48 -19.98
N ALA A 286 6.66 -16.70 -20.53
CA ALA A 286 7.73 -17.52 -21.08
C ALA A 286 8.58 -16.80 -22.16
N LYS A 287 7.98 -15.85 -22.87
CA LYS A 287 8.66 -15.04 -23.89
C LYS A 287 9.77 -14.15 -23.31
N TYR A 288 9.61 -13.68 -22.07
CA TYR A 288 10.44 -12.63 -21.48
C TYR A 288 11.19 -13.04 -20.21
N THR A 289 10.87 -14.20 -19.64
CA THR A 289 11.53 -14.74 -18.44
C THR A 289 12.77 -15.56 -18.74
N GLN A 290 12.93 -16.05 -20.01
CA GLN A 290 14.08 -16.86 -20.41
C GLN A 290 15.39 -16.04 -20.36
N LYS A 291 16.34 -16.50 -19.56
CA LYS A 291 17.70 -15.97 -19.53
C LYS A 291 18.46 -16.39 -20.81
N LYS A 292 18.57 -15.51 -21.78
CA LYS A 292 19.51 -15.67 -22.90
C LYS A 292 20.83 -15.04 -22.49
N TRP A 293 21.95 -15.79 -22.67
CA TRP A 293 23.30 -15.40 -22.18
C TRP A 293 23.79 -14.02 -22.66
N PHE A 294 23.23 -13.47 -23.70
CA PHE A 294 23.61 -12.18 -24.28
C PHE A 294 22.51 -11.10 -24.21
N MET A 295 21.44 -11.28 -23.42
CA MET A 295 20.39 -10.27 -23.30
C MET A 295 20.37 -9.66 -21.88
N PRO A 296 19.97 -8.36 -21.75
CA PRO A 296 19.70 -7.76 -20.45
C PRO A 296 18.73 -8.64 -19.66
N LYS A 297 18.84 -8.61 -18.32
CA LYS A 297 17.98 -9.40 -17.38
C LYS A 297 16.55 -9.50 -17.93
N GLY A 298 16.03 -10.70 -18.06
CA GLY A 298 14.62 -10.96 -18.36
C GLY A 298 13.71 -10.33 -17.28
N PHE A 299 12.41 -10.25 -17.55
CA PHE A 299 11.46 -9.92 -16.49
C PHE A 299 11.37 -11.06 -15.48
N GLU A 300 11.11 -10.71 -14.23
CA GLU A 300 10.72 -11.69 -13.23
C GLU A 300 9.29 -12.16 -13.55
N GLU A 301 9.03 -13.47 -13.44
CA GLU A 301 7.73 -14.06 -13.74
C GLU A 301 6.61 -13.45 -12.87
N GLU A 302 6.88 -13.26 -11.57
CA GLU A 302 5.97 -12.62 -10.63
C GLU A 302 5.50 -11.24 -11.12
N THR A 303 6.42 -10.44 -11.67
CA THR A 303 6.10 -9.09 -12.19
C THR A 303 5.16 -9.15 -13.38
N LEU A 304 5.41 -10.04 -14.34
CA LEU A 304 4.55 -10.20 -15.51
C LEU A 304 3.18 -10.76 -15.17
N TRP A 305 3.12 -11.76 -14.28
CA TRP A 305 1.84 -12.33 -13.86
C TRP A 305 1.02 -11.32 -13.07
N THR A 306 1.66 -10.51 -12.23
CA THR A 306 0.97 -9.40 -11.55
C THR A 306 0.39 -8.42 -12.57
N LEU A 307 1.13 -8.00 -13.59
CA LEU A 307 0.62 -7.14 -14.65
C LEU A 307 -0.58 -7.78 -15.39
N TYR A 308 -0.49 -9.06 -15.73
CA TYR A 308 -1.58 -9.75 -16.45
C TYR A 308 -2.82 -9.91 -15.58
N ALA A 309 -2.65 -10.12 -14.29
CA ALA A 309 -3.76 -10.21 -13.32
C ALA A 309 -4.55 -8.91 -13.18
N LEU A 310 -3.96 -7.76 -13.51
CA LEU A 310 -4.65 -6.46 -13.45
C LEU A 310 -5.55 -6.18 -14.65
N GLN A 311 -5.48 -6.99 -15.71
CA GLN A 311 -6.28 -6.79 -16.93
C GLN A 311 -7.76 -7.11 -16.68
N GLU A 312 -8.66 -6.42 -17.42
CA GLU A 312 -10.09 -6.67 -17.34
C GLU A 312 -10.41 -8.15 -17.66
N GLY A 313 -11.31 -8.75 -16.89
CA GLY A 313 -11.73 -10.13 -17.06
C GLY A 313 -10.79 -11.18 -16.47
N VAL A 314 -9.63 -10.80 -15.93
CA VAL A 314 -8.68 -11.73 -15.30
C VAL A 314 -8.95 -11.84 -13.80
N THR A 315 -9.28 -13.04 -13.33
CA THR A 315 -9.53 -13.31 -11.91
C THR A 315 -9.02 -14.68 -11.52
N SER A 316 -8.53 -14.80 -10.29
CA SER A 316 -8.17 -16.09 -9.67
C SER A 316 -9.36 -16.84 -9.08
N LYS A 317 -10.58 -16.24 -9.08
CA LYS A 317 -11.81 -16.83 -8.52
C LYS A 317 -12.68 -17.46 -9.58
N LYS A 318 -13.62 -18.36 -9.17
CA LYS A 318 -14.59 -19.02 -10.06
C LYS A 318 -15.62 -18.06 -10.66
N GLU A 319 -15.95 -16.98 -9.97
CA GLU A 319 -16.96 -16.01 -10.40
C GLU A 319 -16.38 -15.01 -11.40
N LYS A 320 -17.19 -14.61 -12.39
CA LYS A 320 -16.84 -13.59 -13.36
C LYS A 320 -16.84 -12.18 -12.71
N ARG A 321 -15.86 -11.91 -11.85
CA ARG A 321 -15.51 -10.57 -11.41
C ARG A 321 -14.13 -10.30 -11.96
N GLY A 322 -13.88 -9.19 -12.56
CA GLY A 322 -12.59 -8.90 -13.17
C GLY A 322 -12.50 -7.56 -13.88
N SER A 323 -13.47 -6.66 -13.67
CA SER A 323 -13.36 -5.29 -14.20
C SER A 323 -12.56 -4.35 -13.29
N GLY A 324 -12.34 -4.75 -12.03
CA GLY A 324 -12.06 -3.85 -10.92
C GLY A 324 -10.79 -3.04 -11.01
N THR A 325 -9.64 -3.65 -11.23
CA THR A 325 -8.37 -2.92 -11.09
C THR A 325 -8.18 -1.86 -12.18
N ILE A 326 -8.56 -2.16 -13.43
CA ILE A 326 -8.47 -1.16 -14.51
C ILE A 326 -9.44 -0.02 -14.27
N SER A 327 -10.66 -0.28 -13.79
CA SER A 327 -11.62 0.76 -13.45
C SER A 327 -11.12 1.67 -12.33
N ILE A 328 -10.41 1.11 -11.34
CA ILE A 328 -9.74 1.88 -10.29
C ILE A 328 -8.74 2.87 -10.91
N ILE A 329 -7.90 2.40 -11.83
CA ILE A 329 -6.88 3.21 -12.49
C ILE A 329 -7.54 4.33 -13.31
N GLU A 330 -8.55 4.01 -14.12
CA GLU A 330 -9.32 4.99 -14.92
C GLU A 330 -9.92 6.09 -14.03
N SER A 331 -10.59 5.69 -12.95
CA SER A 331 -11.28 6.64 -12.08
C SER A 331 -10.33 7.53 -11.31
N PHE A 332 -9.18 7.01 -10.85
CA PHE A 332 -8.19 7.86 -10.17
C PHE A 332 -7.61 8.92 -11.11
N PHE A 333 -7.28 8.58 -12.35
CA PHE A 333 -6.81 9.58 -13.31
C PHE A 333 -7.93 10.54 -13.77
N LYS A 334 -9.17 10.08 -13.84
CA LYS A 334 -10.33 10.95 -14.07
C LYS A 334 -10.53 11.95 -12.92
N ILE A 335 -10.35 11.52 -11.68
CA ILE A 335 -10.41 12.39 -10.49
C ILE A 335 -9.30 13.44 -10.53
N LYS A 336 -8.10 13.12 -11.03
CA LYS A 336 -7.02 14.09 -11.23
C LYS A 336 -7.47 15.28 -12.09
N GLY A 337 -8.28 15.05 -13.13
CA GLY A 337 -8.98 16.08 -13.90
C GLY A 337 -8.25 16.55 -15.15
N ASN A 338 -6.94 16.39 -15.26
CA ASN A 338 -6.15 16.66 -16.46
C ASN A 338 -5.30 15.45 -16.86
N GLU A 339 -4.93 15.39 -18.14
CA GLU A 339 -4.08 14.32 -18.67
C GLU A 339 -2.57 14.65 -18.64
N GLU A 340 -2.22 15.86 -18.18
CA GLU A 340 -0.83 16.28 -18.11
C GLU A 340 -0.11 15.50 -17.01
N SER A 341 1.09 15.01 -17.31
CA SER A 341 1.95 14.38 -16.32
C SER A 341 2.51 15.45 -15.38
N ASP A 342 2.59 15.10 -14.11
CA ASP A 342 3.25 15.90 -13.09
C ASP A 342 4.19 15.00 -12.26
N ASN A 343 5.00 15.61 -11.40
CA ASN A 343 5.99 14.88 -10.61
C ASN A 343 5.40 14.16 -9.38
N ILE A 344 4.11 14.36 -9.08
CA ILE A 344 3.44 13.87 -7.86
C ILE A 344 2.46 12.76 -8.18
N SER A 345 1.63 12.97 -9.25
CA SER A 345 0.52 12.07 -9.54
C SER A 345 0.98 10.72 -10.05
N LYS A 346 0.73 9.72 -9.22
CA LYS A 346 0.99 8.31 -9.54
C LYS A 346 0.13 7.40 -8.69
N MET A 347 -0.14 6.25 -9.22
CA MET A 347 -0.65 5.11 -8.47
C MET A 347 0.36 3.97 -8.57
N MET A 348 0.57 3.28 -7.47
CA MET A 348 1.47 2.13 -7.38
C MET A 348 0.70 0.92 -6.88
N ILE A 349 0.87 -0.21 -7.56
CA ILE A 349 0.45 -1.52 -7.05
C ILE A 349 1.72 -2.32 -6.78
N VAL A 350 1.90 -2.69 -5.52
CA VAL A 350 3.02 -3.54 -5.07
C VAL A 350 2.45 -4.83 -4.54
N SER A 351 2.90 -5.97 -5.06
CA SER A 351 2.49 -7.30 -4.59
C SER A 351 3.67 -8.25 -4.70
N GLY A 352 4.16 -8.74 -3.56
CA GLY A 352 5.43 -9.45 -3.53
C GLY A 352 6.59 -8.55 -3.96
N SER A 353 7.38 -9.03 -4.90
CA SER A 353 8.45 -8.24 -5.52
C SER A 353 7.96 -7.37 -6.68
N ALA A 354 6.75 -7.62 -7.19
CA ALA A 354 6.22 -6.91 -8.35
C ALA A 354 5.77 -5.49 -8.00
N CYS A 355 6.18 -4.54 -8.83
CA CYS A 355 5.79 -3.13 -8.77
C CYS A 355 5.24 -2.69 -10.12
N ILE A 356 4.02 -2.17 -10.13
CA ILE A 356 3.37 -1.60 -11.30
C ILE A 356 3.05 -0.13 -11.00
N LYS A 357 3.65 0.77 -11.78
CA LYS A 357 3.49 2.22 -11.64
C LYS A 357 2.62 2.80 -12.75
N PHE A 358 1.60 3.52 -12.36
CA PHE A 358 0.68 4.26 -13.23
C PHE A 358 0.90 5.76 -13.00
N ASP A 359 1.56 6.41 -13.94
CA ASP A 359 1.93 7.85 -13.85
C ASP A 359 1.37 8.67 -15.02
N GLY A 360 0.46 8.08 -15.82
CA GLY A 360 -0.11 8.72 -17.00
C GLY A 360 0.70 8.58 -18.29
N THR A 361 1.92 8.01 -18.22
CA THR A 361 2.75 7.75 -19.43
C THR A 361 2.05 6.82 -20.41
N TYR A 362 1.38 5.81 -19.90
CA TYR A 362 0.58 4.86 -20.69
C TYR A 362 -0.89 5.01 -20.33
N LYS A 363 -1.74 4.85 -21.36
CA LYS A 363 -3.21 4.94 -21.22
C LYS A 363 -3.86 3.58 -21.33
N ILE A 364 -5.05 3.47 -20.76
CA ILE A 364 -5.92 2.31 -20.94
C ILE A 364 -6.45 2.31 -22.36
N LEU A 365 -6.41 1.16 -23.01
CA LEU A 365 -6.88 0.95 -24.40
C LEU A 365 -8.11 0.07 -24.38
N LYS A 366 -9.12 0.40 -25.19
CA LYS A 366 -10.27 -0.47 -25.47
C LYS A 366 -9.91 -1.43 -26.60
N LYS A 367 -10.02 -2.74 -26.35
CA LYS A 367 -9.81 -3.81 -27.32
C LYS A 367 -11.00 -4.74 -27.36
N LYS A 368 -11.11 -5.52 -28.42
CA LYS A 368 -12.11 -6.62 -28.49
C LYS A 368 -11.46 -7.92 -28.04
N ASP A 369 -12.18 -8.69 -27.21
CA ASP A 369 -11.82 -10.06 -26.87
C ASP A 369 -12.11 -11.01 -28.05
N ASP A 370 -11.76 -12.28 -27.91
CA ASP A 370 -11.99 -13.33 -28.92
C ASP A 370 -13.49 -13.53 -29.26
N ASN A 371 -14.40 -13.05 -28.40
CA ASN A 371 -15.86 -13.10 -28.57
C ASN A 371 -16.43 -11.79 -29.12
N GLY A 372 -15.59 -10.79 -29.40
CA GLY A 372 -15.98 -9.49 -29.91
C GLY A 372 -16.44 -8.48 -28.84
N ASN A 373 -16.37 -8.81 -27.54
CA ASN A 373 -16.72 -7.90 -26.45
C ASN A 373 -15.60 -6.88 -26.25
N SER A 374 -15.99 -5.64 -25.93
CA SER A 374 -15.02 -4.60 -25.57
C SER A 374 -14.41 -4.91 -24.21
N MET A 375 -13.08 -4.87 -24.10
CA MET A 375 -12.35 -4.99 -22.84
C MET A 375 -11.29 -3.92 -22.71
N SER A 376 -11.04 -3.48 -21.50
CA SER A 376 -10.01 -2.50 -21.18
C SER A 376 -8.69 -3.21 -20.90
N VAL A 377 -7.61 -2.73 -21.51
CA VAL A 377 -6.26 -3.29 -21.31
C VAL A 377 -5.25 -2.18 -21.06
N MET A 378 -4.27 -2.47 -20.20
CA MET A 378 -3.12 -1.60 -19.96
C MET A 378 -1.83 -2.40 -20.07
N THR A 379 -1.04 -2.14 -21.10
CA THR A 379 0.05 -3.01 -21.50
C THR A 379 1.45 -2.45 -21.22
N PHE A 380 1.53 -1.16 -20.88
CA PHE A 380 2.80 -0.45 -20.64
C PHE A 380 3.81 -0.58 -21.76
N ASN A 381 3.35 -0.55 -23.01
CA ASN A 381 4.18 -0.52 -24.21
C ASN A 381 3.53 0.30 -25.31
N LYS A 382 4.32 0.69 -26.31
CA LYS A 382 3.85 1.53 -27.40
C LYS A 382 2.91 0.82 -28.38
N SER A 383 3.01 -0.50 -28.51
CA SER A 383 2.16 -1.31 -29.40
C SER A 383 0.74 -1.51 -28.85
N GLY A 384 0.55 -1.30 -27.55
CA GLY A 384 -0.68 -1.62 -26.86
C GLY A 384 -1.00 -3.13 -26.83
N SER A 385 -0.05 -4.01 -27.13
CA SER A 385 -0.25 -5.46 -27.14
C SER A 385 0.23 -6.07 -25.82
N ILE A 386 -0.60 -6.91 -25.19
CA ILE A 386 -0.22 -7.70 -24.02
C ILE A 386 0.86 -8.75 -24.36
N GLU A 387 1.03 -9.06 -25.64
CA GLU A 387 2.03 -9.98 -26.14
C GLU A 387 3.42 -9.35 -26.18
N ASP A 388 3.52 -8.02 -26.12
CA ASP A 388 4.76 -7.28 -26.24
C ASP A 388 5.30 -6.89 -24.86
N LYS A 389 6.61 -6.70 -24.81
CA LYS A 389 7.36 -6.39 -23.60
C LYS A 389 6.89 -5.08 -22.98
N PRO A 390 6.51 -5.05 -21.69
CA PRO A 390 6.19 -3.81 -21.01
C PRO A 390 7.43 -2.96 -20.73
N ASP A 391 7.22 -1.67 -20.50
CA ASP A 391 8.25 -0.72 -20.09
C ASP A 391 8.68 -0.95 -18.65
N ARG A 392 9.99 -1.12 -18.45
CA ARG A 392 10.59 -1.36 -17.14
C ARG A 392 10.57 -0.14 -16.21
N SER A 393 10.32 1.04 -16.72
CA SER A 393 10.14 2.24 -15.90
C SER A 393 8.80 2.23 -15.14
N CYS A 394 7.83 1.45 -15.65
CA CYS A 394 6.50 1.31 -15.07
C CYS A 394 6.23 -0.09 -14.50
N VAL A 395 6.83 -1.13 -15.07
CA VAL A 395 6.64 -2.54 -14.67
C VAL A 395 7.99 -3.13 -14.30
N TYR A 396 8.23 -3.33 -13.01
CA TYR A 396 9.55 -3.78 -12.51
C TYR A 396 9.44 -4.62 -11.24
N SER A 397 10.54 -5.28 -10.92
CA SER A 397 10.69 -6.04 -9.67
C SER A 397 11.54 -5.25 -8.69
N ASN A 398 11.08 -5.13 -7.46
CA ASN A 398 11.87 -4.65 -6.33
C ASN A 398 12.78 -5.76 -5.78
N ASP A 399 13.92 -5.37 -5.20
CA ASP A 399 14.77 -6.29 -4.44
C ASP A 399 14.14 -6.69 -3.08
N SER A 400 13.07 -6.02 -2.68
CA SER A 400 12.35 -6.27 -1.43
C SER A 400 10.96 -6.81 -1.69
N PHE A 401 10.54 -7.80 -0.91
CA PHE A 401 9.25 -8.48 -1.04
C PHE A 401 8.20 -7.86 -0.10
N PHE A 402 7.10 -7.34 -0.64
CA PHE A 402 5.94 -6.91 0.15
C PHE A 402 5.03 -8.13 0.42
N PRO A 403 4.83 -8.53 1.69
CA PRO A 403 4.05 -9.74 2.01
C PRO A 403 2.55 -9.47 1.97
N GLY A 404 2.00 -9.29 0.77
CA GLY A 404 0.62 -8.94 0.51
C GLY A 404 0.46 -8.13 -0.76
N THR A 405 -0.51 -7.21 -0.75
CA THR A 405 -0.74 -6.25 -1.83
C THR A 405 -0.97 -4.85 -1.25
N LEU A 406 -0.29 -3.87 -1.79
CA LEU A 406 -0.43 -2.45 -1.47
C LEU A 406 -0.86 -1.69 -2.73
N LEU A 407 -1.99 -1.00 -2.64
CA LEU A 407 -2.39 0.07 -3.55
C LEU A 407 -2.04 1.40 -2.88
N SER A 408 -1.09 2.13 -3.46
CA SER A 408 -0.65 3.44 -2.99
C SER A 408 -0.94 4.48 -4.07
N VAL A 409 -1.67 5.53 -3.71
CA VAL A 409 -2.09 6.59 -4.62
C VAL A 409 -1.60 7.93 -4.11
N ALA A 410 -1.01 8.71 -4.99
CA ALA A 410 -0.73 10.12 -4.79
C ALA A 410 -1.23 10.89 -6.01
N LEU A 411 -2.04 11.94 -5.81
CA LEU A 411 -2.53 12.81 -6.89
C LEU A 411 -2.30 14.27 -6.53
N GLN A 412 -1.91 15.05 -7.54
CA GLN A 412 -1.89 16.50 -7.46
C GLN A 412 -3.17 17.08 -8.06
N PHE A 413 -3.86 17.92 -7.31
CA PHE A 413 -5.02 18.66 -7.75
C PHE A 413 -4.66 20.13 -7.95
N ASN A 414 -4.94 20.68 -9.13
CA ASN A 414 -4.72 22.08 -9.47
C ASN A 414 -6.06 22.80 -9.60
N LYS A 415 -6.12 24.08 -9.21
CA LYS A 415 -7.33 24.90 -9.36
C LYS A 415 -7.72 25.10 -10.84
N GLN A 416 -6.75 25.16 -11.74
CA GLN A 416 -6.96 25.33 -13.18
C GLN A 416 -7.70 24.17 -13.84
N ASP A 417 -7.70 22.98 -13.25
CA ASP A 417 -8.39 21.80 -13.78
C ASP A 417 -9.93 21.96 -13.79
N ASN A 418 -10.46 22.93 -13.04
CA ASN A 418 -11.90 23.25 -13.02
C ASN A 418 -12.37 24.00 -14.27
N ASP A 419 -11.51 24.80 -14.87
CA ASP A 419 -11.89 25.61 -16.04
C ASP A 419 -11.93 24.77 -17.33
N TYR A 420 -11.14 23.70 -17.38
CA TYR A 420 -11.09 22.79 -18.52
C TYR A 420 -12.41 21.99 -18.70
N LYS A 421 -13.04 21.55 -17.60
CA LYS A 421 -14.34 20.85 -17.67
C LYS A 421 -15.52 21.79 -18.00
N LYS A 422 -15.44 23.07 -17.63
CA LYS A 422 -16.45 24.04 -18.00
C LYS A 422 -16.46 24.39 -19.49
N LEU A 423 -15.30 24.40 -20.14
CA LEU A 423 -15.14 24.67 -21.56
C LEU A 423 -15.59 23.49 -22.44
N ASN A 424 -15.42 22.25 -21.99
CA ASN A 424 -15.80 21.07 -22.77
C ASN A 424 -17.26 20.59 -22.57
N ASN A 425 -18.03 21.22 -21.66
CA ASN A 425 -19.47 20.95 -21.51
C ASN A 425 -20.35 21.90 -22.33
N TYR A 426 -19.77 22.72 -23.21
CA TYR A 426 -20.47 23.61 -24.13
C TYR A 426 -20.26 23.25 -25.62
N GLU A 427 -19.66 22.11 -25.92
CA GLU A 427 -19.69 21.45 -27.23
C GLU A 427 -20.53 20.14 -27.16
#